data_d9855e65514b5a13c19acd0095d9f17f
#
_entry.id   d9855e65514b5a13c19acd0095d9f17f
#
_cell.length_a   1.000
_cell.length_b   1.000
_cell.length_c   1.000
_cell.angle_alpha   90.00
_cell.angle_beta   90.00
_cell.angle_gamma   90.00
#
_symmetry.space_group_name_H-M   'P 1'
#
loop_
_entity.id
_entity.type
_entity.pdbx_description
1 polymer ?
#
loop_
_entity_poly.entity_id
_entity_poly.type
_entity_poly.pdbx_seq_one_letter_code
_entity_poly.pdbx_strand_id
1 'polypeptide(L)'
;MNLKLLVIIGIVLVVLSGVLYAFFRLPKTVEVMGNPSDLAWLQNRLIAHRGLHDDNIKVPENSMPAFKGAIEKGFIIELDVAMTKDQKLVVYHDKKLRRGLGVDRYLHELTYEELTKYKLFGSTETIPLFREVLTLVAGQVPLLIEIKNEGKVGEMERLLYEELKGYQGKYAIQSFNPFTVQWFRQHAPEVVRGQLAGSFEVSDYDVEYAGTTRLPWYKKVLLENMLLNIISRPHFIAYEINNLSPGRLEMFRKLGVPLLGWTVKTRAEYEEYKAKIDNLIVDAVLREL
;
A
#
# COMPACT_ATOMS: atom_id res chain seq x y z
N MET A 1 -41.39 1.12 22.06
CA MET A 1 -40.38 1.13 20.95
C MET A 1 -41.17 1.18 19.65
N ASN A 2 -40.86 2.14 18.76
CA ASN A 2 -41.63 2.39 17.53
C ASN A 2 -41.43 1.21 16.54
N LEU A 3 -42.55 0.67 15.97
CA LEU A 3 -42.52 -0.44 15.02
C LEU A 3 -41.54 -0.20 13.85
N LYS A 4 -41.42 1.05 13.37
CA LYS A 4 -40.45 1.45 12.34
C LYS A 4 -39.00 1.24 12.79
N LEU A 5 -38.67 1.52 14.06
CA LEU A 5 -37.34 1.33 14.62
C LEU A 5 -37.01 -0.17 14.75
N LEU A 6 -37.97 -1.00 15.14
CA LEU A 6 -37.80 -2.46 15.20
C LEU A 6 -37.54 -3.07 13.81
N VAL A 7 -38.26 -2.60 12.80
CA VAL A 7 -38.05 -3.04 11.40
C VAL A 7 -36.66 -2.63 10.90
N ILE A 8 -36.23 -1.40 11.17
CA ILE A 8 -34.87 -0.93 10.78
C ILE A 8 -33.80 -1.76 11.48
N ILE A 9 -33.92 -2.01 12.78
CA ILE A 9 -32.97 -2.85 13.52
C ILE A 9 -32.97 -4.28 12.97
N GLY A 10 -34.13 -4.84 12.65
CA GLY A 10 -34.22 -6.17 12.02
C GLY A 10 -33.51 -6.23 10.65
N ILE A 11 -33.72 -5.24 9.81
CA ILE A 11 -33.05 -5.14 8.50
C ILE A 11 -31.52 -5.01 8.68
N VAL A 12 -31.07 -4.15 9.61
CA VAL A 12 -29.64 -3.98 9.92
C VAL A 12 -29.02 -5.28 10.43
N LEU A 13 -29.69 -6.02 11.30
CA LEU A 13 -29.21 -7.31 11.81
C LEU A 13 -29.18 -8.39 10.72
N VAL A 14 -30.14 -8.43 9.81
CA VAL A 14 -30.15 -9.34 8.66
C VAL A 14 -29.04 -9.00 7.68
N VAL A 15 -28.82 -7.73 7.40
CA VAL A 15 -27.71 -7.27 6.54
C VAL A 15 -26.36 -7.58 7.19
N LEU A 16 -26.19 -7.30 8.49
CA LEU A 16 -24.98 -7.63 9.25
C LEU A 16 -24.71 -9.13 9.30
N SER A 17 -25.74 -9.94 9.55
CA SER A 17 -25.59 -11.41 9.55
C SER A 17 -25.31 -11.96 8.15
N GLY A 18 -25.89 -11.39 7.10
CA GLY A 18 -25.57 -11.72 5.71
C GLY A 18 -24.14 -11.35 5.33
N VAL A 19 -23.66 -10.18 5.76
CA VAL A 19 -22.28 -9.74 5.58
C VAL A 19 -21.31 -10.63 6.36
N LEU A 20 -21.60 -10.93 7.62
CA LEU A 20 -20.83 -11.86 8.45
C LEU A 20 -20.85 -13.27 7.87
N TYR A 21 -21.99 -13.77 7.41
CA TYR A 21 -22.10 -15.07 6.76
C TYR A 21 -21.31 -15.11 5.45
N ALA A 22 -21.39 -14.08 4.61
CA ALA A 22 -20.56 -13.95 3.41
C ALA A 22 -19.07 -13.83 3.74
N PHE A 23 -18.71 -13.15 4.83
CA PHE A 23 -17.33 -13.01 5.31
C PHE A 23 -16.76 -14.35 5.81
N PHE A 24 -17.56 -15.14 6.56
CA PHE A 24 -17.13 -16.45 7.09
C PHE A 24 -17.32 -17.62 6.10
N ARG A 25 -18.19 -17.47 5.09
CA ARG A 25 -18.42 -18.44 4.02
C ARG A 25 -17.90 -18.00 2.65
N LEU A 26 -17.22 -16.85 2.57
CA LEU A 26 -16.38 -16.62 1.40
C LEU A 26 -15.53 -17.88 1.21
N PRO A 27 -15.58 -18.52 0.03
CA PRO A 27 -14.89 -19.76 -0.18
C PRO A 27 -13.47 -19.61 0.34
N LYS A 28 -12.93 -20.66 0.97
CA LYS A 28 -11.53 -20.80 1.40
C LYS A 28 -10.54 -20.62 0.23
N THR A 29 -11.05 -20.51 -0.94
CA THR A 29 -10.46 -20.06 -2.17
C THR A 29 -10.86 -18.60 -2.38
N VAL A 30 -10.12 -17.64 -1.79
CA VAL A 30 -9.67 -16.57 -2.67
C VAL A 30 -9.04 -17.37 -3.81
N GLU A 31 -9.74 -17.53 -4.96
CA GLU A 31 -9.09 -18.01 -6.17
C GLU A 31 -7.97 -17.02 -6.40
N VAL A 32 -6.79 -17.37 -5.88
CA VAL A 32 -5.53 -16.78 -6.32
C VAL A 32 -5.53 -17.17 -7.78
N MET A 33 -5.92 -16.24 -8.64
CA MET A 33 -5.85 -16.39 -10.08
C MET A 33 -4.38 -16.34 -10.49
N GLY A 34 -3.61 -17.24 -9.93
CA GLY A 34 -2.19 -17.43 -10.05
C GLY A 34 -1.79 -18.64 -9.22
N ASN A 35 -0.81 -19.38 -9.65
CA ASN A 35 -0.25 -20.48 -8.87
C ASN A 35 0.29 -19.89 -7.54
N PRO A 36 0.05 -20.53 -6.36
CA PRO A 36 0.69 -20.14 -5.10
C PRO A 36 2.21 -19.95 -5.19
N SER A 37 2.88 -20.65 -6.11
CA SER A 37 4.29 -20.45 -6.44
C SER A 37 4.60 -19.03 -6.98
N ASP A 38 3.63 -18.35 -7.57
CA ASP A 38 3.83 -17.02 -8.15
C ASP A 38 3.94 -15.92 -7.09
N LEU A 39 3.53 -16.21 -5.84
CA LEU A 39 3.65 -15.30 -4.70
C LEU A 39 4.89 -15.58 -3.82
N ALA A 40 5.62 -16.67 -4.06
CA ALA A 40 6.79 -17.04 -3.25
C ALA A 40 7.87 -15.95 -3.22
N TRP A 41 8.00 -15.14 -4.29
CA TRP A 41 8.95 -14.05 -4.34
C TRP A 41 8.64 -12.92 -3.34
N LEU A 42 7.36 -12.75 -2.95
CA LEU A 42 6.96 -11.80 -1.89
C LEU A 42 7.40 -12.24 -0.49
N GLN A 43 7.69 -13.53 -0.27
CA GLN A 43 7.99 -14.11 1.04
C GLN A 43 9.49 -14.31 1.30
N ASN A 44 10.31 -14.37 0.25
CA ASN A 44 11.69 -14.84 0.33
C ASN A 44 12.75 -13.74 0.43
N ARG A 45 12.38 -12.46 0.45
CA ARG A 45 13.28 -11.30 0.50
C ARG A 45 12.69 -10.20 1.32
N LEU A 46 13.51 -9.47 2.07
CA LEU A 46 13.05 -8.29 2.79
C LEU A 46 12.49 -7.23 1.82
N ILE A 47 11.50 -6.50 2.29
CA ILE A 47 10.85 -5.44 1.52
C ILE A 47 11.31 -4.10 2.10
N ALA A 48 12.07 -3.33 1.29
CA ALA A 48 12.55 -2.01 1.66
C ALA A 48 11.42 -0.99 1.47
N HIS A 49 10.87 -0.46 2.56
CA HIS A 49 9.85 0.57 2.59
C HIS A 49 10.38 1.85 1.95
N ARG A 50 9.80 2.28 0.84
CA ARG A 50 10.23 3.44 0.04
C ARG A 50 11.70 3.39 -0.39
N GLY A 51 12.24 2.17 -0.62
CA GLY A 51 13.64 1.92 -0.89
C GLY A 51 14.53 1.89 0.35
N LEU A 52 15.85 1.75 0.17
CA LEU A 52 16.82 1.74 1.28
C LEU A 52 17.26 3.17 1.61
N HIS A 53 16.41 3.94 2.26
CA HIS A 53 16.66 5.32 2.70
C HIS A 53 17.29 5.40 4.09
N ASP A 54 17.68 6.60 4.56
CA ASP A 54 18.34 6.86 5.84
C ASP A 54 17.57 7.86 6.72
N ASP A 55 16.25 7.69 6.80
CA ASP A 55 15.34 8.61 7.45
C ASP A 55 15.44 10.04 6.91
N ASN A 56 15.72 10.13 5.60
CA ASN A 56 15.81 11.39 4.85
C ASN A 56 17.00 12.30 5.25
N ILE A 57 18.05 11.75 5.86
CA ILE A 57 19.25 12.52 6.24
C ILE A 57 20.12 12.84 5.03
N LYS A 58 20.45 11.83 4.20
CA LYS A 58 21.24 11.95 2.98
C LYS A 58 20.58 11.26 1.79
N VAL A 59 19.89 10.15 2.05
CA VAL A 59 19.20 9.33 1.07
C VAL A 59 17.70 9.43 1.35
N PRO A 60 16.97 10.28 0.62
CA PRO A 60 15.53 10.44 0.81
C PRO A 60 14.75 9.16 0.50
N GLU A 61 13.64 8.95 1.22
CA GLU A 61 12.63 7.96 0.86
C GLU A 61 12.11 8.22 -0.57
N ASN A 62 11.69 7.17 -1.27
CA ASN A 62 11.12 7.27 -2.62
C ASN A 62 12.04 8.00 -3.63
N SER A 63 13.37 7.90 -3.47
CA SER A 63 14.36 8.52 -4.33
C SER A 63 15.19 7.51 -5.13
N MET A 64 15.80 7.97 -6.23
CA MET A 64 16.64 7.12 -7.06
C MET A 64 17.82 6.49 -6.30
N PRO A 65 18.53 7.20 -5.39
CA PRO A 65 19.56 6.59 -4.54
C PRO A 65 19.01 5.51 -3.59
N ALA A 66 17.81 5.71 -3.00
CA ALA A 66 17.20 4.71 -2.13
C ALA A 66 16.88 3.42 -2.89
N PHE A 67 16.42 3.53 -4.13
CA PHE A 67 16.14 2.37 -4.98
C PHE A 67 17.44 1.67 -5.43
N LYS A 68 18.49 2.41 -5.78
CA LYS A 68 19.81 1.82 -6.06
C LYS A 68 20.35 1.01 -4.88
N GLY A 69 20.28 1.56 -3.67
CA GLY A 69 20.69 0.86 -2.46
C GLY A 69 19.90 -0.43 -2.22
N ALA A 70 18.59 -0.42 -2.46
CA ALA A 70 17.76 -1.62 -2.35
C ALA A 70 18.12 -2.68 -3.43
N ILE A 71 18.40 -2.27 -4.67
CA ILE A 71 18.85 -3.15 -5.75
C ILE A 71 20.17 -3.83 -5.37
N GLU A 72 21.17 -3.06 -4.90
CA GLU A 72 22.49 -3.57 -4.49
C GLU A 72 22.40 -4.63 -3.39
N LYS A 73 21.43 -4.51 -2.50
CA LYS A 73 21.14 -5.47 -1.42
C LYS A 73 20.23 -6.61 -1.84
N GLY A 74 19.65 -6.57 -3.03
CA GLY A 74 18.70 -7.57 -3.52
C GLY A 74 17.34 -7.56 -2.80
N PHE A 75 16.95 -6.44 -2.17
CA PHE A 75 15.67 -6.29 -1.50
C PHE A 75 14.53 -6.06 -2.49
N ILE A 76 13.32 -6.46 -2.12
CA ILE A 76 12.11 -5.99 -2.80
C ILE A 76 11.99 -4.50 -2.52
N ILE A 77 11.69 -3.71 -3.54
CA ILE A 77 11.44 -2.28 -3.36
C ILE A 77 9.92 -2.07 -3.17
N GLU A 78 9.54 -1.56 -2.02
CA GLU A 78 8.24 -0.95 -1.86
C GLU A 78 8.36 0.54 -2.22
N LEU A 79 7.35 1.08 -2.93
CA LEU A 79 7.32 2.47 -3.37
C LEU A 79 5.88 2.99 -3.54
N ASP A 80 5.72 4.31 -3.42
CA ASP A 80 4.42 4.99 -3.47
C ASP A 80 4.23 5.70 -4.81
N VAL A 81 3.20 5.34 -5.58
CA VAL A 81 2.87 6.04 -6.82
C VAL A 81 1.71 7.01 -6.60
N ALA A 82 1.90 8.24 -7.04
CA ALA A 82 0.91 9.31 -7.05
C ALA A 82 0.80 9.94 -8.45
N MET A 83 -0.22 10.78 -8.69
CA MET A 83 -0.45 11.40 -9.99
C MET A 83 -0.47 12.93 -9.87
N THR A 84 0.28 13.59 -10.76
CA THR A 84 0.35 15.05 -10.87
C THR A 84 -0.86 15.64 -11.58
N LYS A 85 -0.96 16.99 -11.58
CA LYS A 85 -1.99 17.76 -12.30
C LYS A 85 -2.04 17.44 -13.80
N ASP A 86 -0.88 17.25 -14.42
CA ASP A 86 -0.73 16.92 -15.84
C ASP A 86 -0.66 15.40 -16.09
N GLN A 87 -1.23 14.61 -15.14
CA GLN A 87 -1.40 13.17 -15.24
C GLN A 87 -0.08 12.39 -15.43
N LYS A 88 1.03 12.89 -14.89
CA LYS A 88 2.27 12.11 -14.82
C LYS A 88 2.27 11.27 -13.54
N LEU A 89 2.69 10.01 -13.66
CA LEU A 89 2.92 9.15 -12.51
C LEU A 89 4.29 9.46 -11.92
N VAL A 90 4.29 9.78 -10.63
CA VAL A 90 5.48 10.13 -9.84
C VAL A 90 5.58 9.26 -8.61
N VAL A 91 6.79 9.12 -8.06
CA VAL A 91 6.99 8.32 -6.85
C VAL A 91 7.13 9.24 -5.65
N TYR A 92 6.06 9.32 -4.86
CA TYR A 92 5.96 10.18 -3.69
C TYR A 92 4.81 9.74 -2.78
N HIS A 93 5.02 9.79 -1.45
CA HIS A 93 4.08 9.25 -0.48
C HIS A 93 2.91 10.18 -0.15
N ASP A 94 3.19 11.45 0.16
CA ASP A 94 2.23 12.35 0.77
C ASP A 94 1.32 13.02 -0.26
N LYS A 95 0.10 13.36 0.14
CA LYS A 95 -0.77 14.23 -0.68
C LYS A 95 -0.27 15.66 -0.74
N LYS A 96 0.20 16.18 0.43
CA LYS A 96 0.82 17.51 0.55
C LYS A 96 2.33 17.40 0.37
N LEU A 97 2.89 18.46 -0.18
CA LEU A 97 4.33 18.57 -0.44
C LEU A 97 5.11 19.14 0.75
N ARG A 98 4.40 19.51 1.85
CA ARG A 98 4.99 20.26 2.96
C ARG A 98 6.09 19.49 3.68
N ARG A 99 5.87 18.21 3.97
CA ARG A 99 6.86 17.35 4.66
C ARG A 99 8.12 17.12 3.81
N GLY A 100 7.93 16.75 2.55
CA GLY A 100 9.04 16.35 1.68
C GLY A 100 9.71 17.48 0.91
N LEU A 101 8.96 18.53 0.53
CA LEU A 101 9.45 19.63 -0.30
C LEU A 101 9.41 21.01 0.39
N GLY A 102 8.84 21.13 1.60
CA GLY A 102 8.67 22.40 2.29
C GLY A 102 7.61 23.34 1.68
N VAL A 103 6.75 22.83 0.78
CA VAL A 103 5.76 23.62 0.03
C VAL A 103 4.35 23.27 0.49
N ASP A 104 3.57 24.25 0.94
CA ASP A 104 2.19 24.02 1.39
C ASP A 104 1.21 23.98 0.21
N ARG A 105 1.35 22.98 -0.63
CA ARG A 105 0.53 22.66 -1.80
C ARG A 105 0.24 21.16 -1.84
N TYR A 106 -0.82 20.77 -2.51
CA TYR A 106 -1.09 19.37 -2.82
C TYR A 106 -0.37 18.95 -4.10
N LEU A 107 0.10 17.70 -4.15
CA LEU A 107 0.82 17.15 -5.31
C LEU A 107 0.00 17.26 -6.60
N HIS A 108 -1.29 16.94 -6.55
CA HIS A 108 -2.20 16.98 -7.71
C HIS A 108 -2.51 18.40 -8.22
N GLU A 109 -2.07 19.44 -7.53
CA GLU A 109 -2.20 20.84 -7.97
C GLU A 109 -1.05 21.29 -8.87
N LEU A 110 0.06 20.54 -8.90
CA LEU A 110 1.27 20.91 -9.64
C LEU A 110 1.48 19.96 -10.83
N THR A 111 2.02 20.53 -11.91
CA THR A 111 2.57 19.74 -13.02
C THR A 111 3.90 19.11 -12.61
N TYR A 112 4.33 18.08 -13.35
CA TYR A 112 5.64 17.50 -13.09
C TYR A 112 6.79 18.49 -13.26
N GLU A 113 6.73 19.37 -14.27
CA GLU A 113 7.72 20.44 -14.47
C GLU A 113 7.82 21.37 -13.25
N GLU A 114 6.67 21.73 -12.65
CA GLU A 114 6.66 22.54 -11.44
C GLU A 114 7.28 21.80 -10.24
N LEU A 115 7.03 20.49 -10.11
CA LEU A 115 7.59 19.64 -9.04
C LEU A 115 9.12 19.52 -9.12
N THR A 116 9.73 19.46 -10.32
CA THR A 116 11.19 19.32 -10.50
C THR A 116 11.98 20.53 -9.95
N LYS A 117 11.33 21.66 -9.68
CA LYS A 117 11.96 22.85 -9.08
C LYS A 117 12.27 22.69 -7.58
N TYR A 118 11.68 21.68 -6.94
CA TYR A 118 11.82 21.43 -5.51
C TYR A 118 12.69 20.20 -5.24
N LYS A 119 13.34 20.21 -4.09
CA LYS A 119 14.23 19.12 -3.66
C LYS A 119 13.61 18.30 -2.52
N LEU A 120 13.72 16.97 -2.62
CA LEU A 120 13.26 16.06 -1.60
C LEU A 120 14.07 16.24 -0.31
N PHE A 121 13.39 16.58 0.79
CA PHE A 121 13.96 16.69 2.15
C PHE A 121 15.24 17.52 2.20
N GLY A 122 15.35 18.56 1.37
CA GLY A 122 16.52 19.43 1.30
C GLY A 122 17.78 18.80 0.69
N SER A 123 17.67 17.60 0.09
CA SER A 123 18.75 16.92 -0.61
C SER A 123 18.99 17.48 -2.02
N THR A 124 19.78 16.77 -2.84
CA THR A 124 19.92 17.07 -4.28
C THR A 124 18.85 16.41 -5.14
N GLU A 125 18.14 15.45 -4.59
CA GLU A 125 17.14 14.63 -5.29
C GLU A 125 15.84 15.40 -5.56
N THR A 126 15.14 15.00 -6.62
CA THR A 126 13.78 15.47 -6.95
C THR A 126 12.82 14.29 -6.93
N ILE A 127 11.52 14.54 -6.93
CA ILE A 127 10.51 13.48 -7.09
C ILE A 127 10.71 12.83 -8.45
N PRO A 128 11.00 11.50 -8.53
CA PRO A 128 11.22 10.82 -9.80
C PRO A 128 9.88 10.48 -10.50
N LEU A 129 9.91 10.41 -11.83
CA LEU A 129 8.83 9.78 -12.57
C LEU A 129 8.83 8.27 -12.32
N PHE A 130 7.65 7.68 -12.27
CA PHE A 130 7.53 6.23 -12.08
C PHE A 130 8.24 5.44 -13.19
N ARG A 131 8.14 5.88 -14.46
CA ARG A 131 8.87 5.27 -15.59
C ARG A 131 10.39 5.31 -15.45
N GLU A 132 10.95 6.34 -14.79
CA GLU A 132 12.39 6.42 -14.52
C GLU A 132 12.80 5.37 -13.50
N VAL A 133 11.96 5.15 -12.48
CA VAL A 133 12.17 4.08 -11.48
C VAL A 133 12.08 2.70 -12.15
N LEU A 134 11.09 2.45 -13.01
CA LEU A 134 10.99 1.20 -13.78
C LEU A 134 12.23 0.94 -14.62
N THR A 135 12.76 2.01 -15.26
CA THR A 135 13.99 1.94 -16.06
C THR A 135 15.22 1.63 -15.19
N LEU A 136 15.32 2.24 -14.01
CA LEU A 136 16.41 1.97 -13.06
C LEU A 136 16.37 0.52 -12.56
N VAL A 137 15.19 0.07 -12.13
CA VAL A 137 15.04 -1.27 -11.52
C VAL A 137 15.21 -2.36 -12.59
N ALA A 138 14.66 -2.18 -13.78
CA ALA A 138 14.83 -3.05 -14.96
C ALA A 138 14.69 -4.56 -14.64
N GLY A 139 13.81 -4.92 -13.72
CA GLY A 139 13.59 -6.32 -13.31
C GLY A 139 14.65 -6.94 -12.40
N GLN A 140 15.66 -6.20 -11.97
CA GLN A 140 16.77 -6.71 -11.12
C GLN A 140 16.26 -7.17 -9.76
N VAL A 141 15.28 -6.48 -9.18
CA VAL A 141 14.56 -6.85 -7.95
C VAL A 141 13.06 -6.68 -8.16
N PRO A 142 12.20 -7.39 -7.39
CA PRO A 142 10.76 -7.19 -7.47
C PRO A 142 10.32 -5.83 -6.92
N LEU A 143 9.15 -5.36 -7.39
CA LEU A 143 8.49 -4.14 -6.93
C LEU A 143 7.19 -4.45 -6.18
N LEU A 144 6.96 -3.77 -5.06
CA LEU A 144 5.68 -3.68 -4.35
C LEU A 144 5.20 -2.22 -4.46
N ILE A 145 4.18 -1.98 -5.28
CA ILE A 145 3.78 -0.64 -5.70
C ILE A 145 2.51 -0.24 -4.94
N GLU A 146 2.63 0.72 -4.02
CA GLU A 146 1.45 1.32 -3.40
C GLU A 146 0.83 2.39 -4.30
N ILE A 147 -0.48 2.28 -4.54
CA ILE A 147 -1.24 3.23 -5.35
C ILE A 147 -1.93 4.23 -4.41
N LYS A 148 -1.48 5.48 -4.43
CA LYS A 148 -1.98 6.58 -3.59
C LYS A 148 -3.20 7.25 -4.22
N ASN A 149 -4.23 6.46 -4.57
CA ASN A 149 -5.47 6.99 -5.12
C ASN A 149 -6.56 7.03 -4.04
N GLU A 150 -6.87 8.21 -3.53
CA GLU A 150 -7.98 8.46 -2.62
C GLU A 150 -9.16 9.18 -3.32
N GLY A 151 -8.99 9.47 -4.60
CA GLY A 151 -9.98 10.14 -5.43
C GLY A 151 -10.86 9.17 -6.22
N LYS A 152 -11.25 9.62 -7.40
CA LYS A 152 -12.02 8.79 -8.35
C LYS A 152 -11.10 7.73 -8.95
N VAL A 153 -11.47 6.47 -8.73
CA VAL A 153 -10.76 5.32 -9.29
C VAL A 153 -10.99 5.24 -10.81
N GLY A 154 -9.96 4.89 -11.56
CA GLY A 154 -9.98 4.60 -12.98
C GLY A 154 -8.80 5.15 -13.76
N GLU A 155 -8.60 6.47 -13.78
CA GLU A 155 -7.60 7.09 -14.65
C GLU A 155 -6.16 6.81 -14.19
N MET A 156 -5.88 6.97 -12.89
CA MET A 156 -4.56 6.69 -12.33
C MET A 156 -4.19 5.20 -12.48
N GLU A 157 -5.14 4.32 -12.18
CA GLU A 157 -4.96 2.87 -12.31
C GLU A 157 -4.70 2.47 -13.76
N ARG A 158 -5.42 3.06 -14.71
CA ARG A 158 -5.23 2.83 -16.15
C ARG A 158 -3.83 3.25 -16.61
N LEU A 159 -3.41 4.47 -16.24
CA LEU A 159 -2.08 4.98 -16.59
C LEU A 159 -0.97 4.13 -15.99
N LEU A 160 -1.12 3.72 -14.71
CA LEU A 160 -0.16 2.85 -14.06
C LEU A 160 -0.05 1.49 -14.76
N TYR A 161 -1.19 0.89 -15.09
CA TYR A 161 -1.20 -0.39 -15.80
C TYR A 161 -0.57 -0.27 -17.19
N GLU A 162 -0.81 0.84 -17.93
CA GLU A 162 -0.16 1.08 -19.23
C GLU A 162 1.37 1.17 -19.10
N GLU A 163 1.91 1.85 -18.08
CA GLU A 163 3.37 1.89 -17.84
C GLU A 163 3.94 0.51 -17.45
N LEU A 164 3.16 -0.32 -16.76
CA LEU A 164 3.58 -1.66 -16.32
C LEU A 164 3.51 -2.73 -17.41
N LYS A 165 2.70 -2.56 -18.47
CA LYS A 165 2.55 -3.56 -19.55
C LYS A 165 3.87 -3.97 -20.21
N GLY A 166 4.83 -3.06 -20.30
CA GLY A 166 6.16 -3.32 -20.90
C GLY A 166 7.22 -3.77 -19.90
N TYR A 167 6.91 -3.77 -18.60
CA TYR A 167 7.90 -4.07 -17.57
C TYR A 167 8.11 -5.57 -17.42
N GLN A 168 9.36 -6.03 -17.49
CA GLN A 168 9.73 -7.44 -17.47
C GLN A 168 10.05 -7.97 -16.06
N GLY A 169 10.01 -7.12 -15.04
CA GLY A 169 10.26 -7.51 -13.64
C GLY A 169 9.03 -8.07 -12.95
N LYS A 170 9.24 -8.78 -11.83
CA LYS A 170 8.15 -9.15 -10.94
C LYS A 170 7.64 -7.93 -10.20
N TYR A 171 6.33 -7.78 -10.11
CA TYR A 171 5.70 -6.71 -9.34
C TYR A 171 4.35 -7.13 -8.77
N ALA A 172 3.96 -6.44 -7.73
CA ALA A 172 2.60 -6.47 -7.18
C ALA A 172 2.15 -5.04 -6.92
N ILE A 173 0.84 -4.81 -6.98
CA ILE A 173 0.23 -3.55 -6.53
C ILE A 173 -0.40 -3.73 -5.17
N GLN A 174 -0.48 -2.63 -4.40
CA GLN A 174 -1.26 -2.57 -3.17
C GLN A 174 -1.93 -1.21 -3.02
N SER A 175 -3.00 -1.13 -2.26
CA SER A 175 -3.65 0.13 -1.93
C SER A 175 -4.51 0.03 -0.68
N PHE A 176 -4.64 1.13 0.06
CA PHE A 176 -5.66 1.31 1.10
C PHE A 176 -7.07 1.41 0.53
N ASN A 177 -7.18 1.84 -0.75
CA ASN A 177 -8.46 1.96 -1.42
C ASN A 177 -8.90 0.61 -2.03
N PRO A 178 -9.91 -0.07 -1.47
CA PRO A 178 -10.37 -1.36 -1.99
C PRO A 178 -10.95 -1.27 -3.41
N PHE A 179 -11.38 -0.09 -3.85
CA PHE A 179 -11.88 0.12 -5.21
C PHE A 179 -10.74 0.21 -6.23
N THR A 180 -9.57 0.71 -5.84
CA THR A 180 -8.35 0.62 -6.65
C THR A 180 -7.95 -0.84 -6.86
N VAL A 181 -7.93 -1.66 -5.79
CA VAL A 181 -7.64 -3.10 -5.88
C VAL A 181 -8.70 -3.82 -6.72
N GLN A 182 -9.98 -3.44 -6.59
CA GLN A 182 -11.08 -3.95 -7.44
C GLN A 182 -10.87 -3.60 -8.91
N TRP A 183 -10.40 -2.39 -9.22
CA TRP A 183 -10.14 -1.99 -10.60
C TRP A 183 -9.15 -2.95 -11.27
N PHE A 184 -8.02 -3.24 -10.62
CA PHE A 184 -7.04 -4.22 -11.12
C PHE A 184 -7.65 -5.61 -11.25
N ARG A 185 -8.49 -6.05 -10.31
CA ARG A 185 -9.20 -7.32 -10.43
C ARG A 185 -10.02 -7.41 -11.71
N GLN A 186 -10.63 -6.30 -12.13
CA GLN A 186 -11.55 -6.26 -13.26
C GLN A 186 -10.85 -6.03 -14.61
N HIS A 187 -9.76 -5.24 -14.64
CA HIS A 187 -9.14 -4.78 -15.87
C HIS A 187 -7.75 -5.34 -16.12
N ALA A 188 -7.12 -5.88 -15.09
CA ALA A 188 -5.77 -6.48 -15.12
C ALA A 188 -5.69 -7.68 -14.15
N PRO A 189 -6.51 -8.75 -14.35
CA PRO A 189 -6.62 -9.85 -13.39
C PRO A 189 -5.32 -10.61 -13.17
N GLU A 190 -4.38 -10.57 -14.11
CA GLU A 190 -3.04 -11.16 -14.05
C GLU A 190 -2.12 -10.44 -13.07
N VAL A 191 -2.40 -9.18 -12.72
CA VAL A 191 -1.59 -8.40 -11.80
C VAL A 191 -1.81 -8.88 -10.37
N VAL A 192 -0.71 -9.22 -9.69
CA VAL A 192 -0.73 -9.53 -8.26
C VAL A 192 -1.14 -8.28 -7.48
N ARG A 193 -2.14 -8.41 -6.61
CA ARG A 193 -2.74 -7.27 -5.91
C ARG A 193 -2.94 -7.55 -4.43
N GLY A 194 -2.65 -6.57 -3.59
CA GLY A 194 -2.77 -6.60 -2.15
C GLY A 194 -3.73 -5.54 -1.60
N GLN A 195 -4.34 -5.85 -0.46
CA GLN A 195 -5.11 -4.89 0.32
C GLN A 195 -4.27 -4.38 1.48
N LEU A 196 -4.02 -3.07 1.53
CA LEU A 196 -3.45 -2.39 2.68
C LEU A 196 -4.54 -2.09 3.71
N ALA A 197 -4.27 -2.35 4.99
CA ALA A 197 -5.13 -1.99 6.08
C ALA A 197 -4.32 -1.78 7.38
N GLY A 198 -4.94 -1.11 8.37
CA GLY A 198 -4.34 -0.81 9.66
C GLY A 198 -5.34 -0.15 10.59
N SER A 199 -4.87 0.56 11.61
CA SER A 199 -5.69 1.28 12.57
C SER A 199 -6.44 2.47 11.96
N PHE A 200 -5.94 3.02 10.85
CA PHE A 200 -6.40 4.28 10.27
C PHE A 200 -6.42 5.45 11.28
N GLU A 201 -5.57 5.37 12.32
CA GLU A 201 -5.32 6.50 13.20
C GLU A 201 -4.43 7.50 12.46
N VAL A 202 -4.82 8.77 12.52
CA VAL A 202 -4.15 9.86 11.81
C VAL A 202 -3.80 10.95 12.80
N SER A 203 -2.50 11.24 12.94
CA SER A 203 -2.01 12.30 13.82
C SER A 203 -2.32 13.71 13.24
N ASP A 204 -2.28 14.74 14.09
CA ASP A 204 -2.39 16.12 13.63
C ASP A 204 -1.25 16.50 12.70
N TYR A 205 -0.05 15.96 12.93
CA TYR A 205 1.10 16.13 12.06
C TYR A 205 0.82 15.60 10.65
N ASP A 206 0.27 14.37 10.52
CA ASP A 206 -0.02 13.77 9.21
C ASP A 206 -1.10 14.56 8.46
N VAL A 207 -2.10 15.11 9.17
CA VAL A 207 -3.11 15.99 8.55
C VAL A 207 -2.45 17.28 8.03
N GLU A 208 -1.61 17.91 8.84
CA GLU A 208 -1.02 19.20 8.51
C GLU A 208 0.06 19.10 7.44
N TYR A 209 0.99 18.16 7.59
CA TYR A 209 2.20 18.08 6.76
C TYR A 209 2.09 17.12 5.57
N ALA A 210 1.43 15.98 5.77
CA ALA A 210 1.26 14.97 4.70
C ALA A 210 -0.09 15.11 3.96
N GLY A 211 -1.06 15.81 4.54
CA GLY A 211 -2.40 15.99 3.96
C GLY A 211 -3.30 14.76 4.11
N THR A 212 -2.97 13.87 5.06
CA THR A 212 -3.76 12.67 5.31
C THR A 212 -5.15 13.04 5.83
N THR A 213 -6.18 12.36 5.34
CA THR A 213 -7.57 12.64 5.69
C THR A 213 -8.05 11.69 6.78
N ARG A 214 -8.62 12.24 7.86
CA ARG A 214 -9.27 11.41 8.89
C ARG A 214 -10.55 10.79 8.34
N LEU A 215 -10.69 9.49 8.52
CA LEU A 215 -11.87 8.76 8.07
C LEU A 215 -13.02 8.87 9.10
N PRO A 216 -14.28 8.95 8.65
CA PRO A 216 -15.43 8.73 9.52
C PRO A 216 -15.36 7.34 10.15
N TRP A 217 -15.85 7.21 11.40
CA TRP A 217 -15.74 5.97 12.18
C TRP A 217 -16.25 4.71 11.44
N TYR A 218 -17.35 4.80 10.69
CA TYR A 218 -17.91 3.67 9.96
C TYR A 218 -17.01 3.20 8.81
N LYS A 219 -16.34 4.13 8.10
CA LYS A 219 -15.35 3.78 7.07
C LYS A 219 -14.13 3.11 7.70
N LYS A 220 -13.67 3.64 8.84
CA LYS A 220 -12.58 3.06 9.61
C LYS A 220 -12.88 1.61 9.98
N VAL A 221 -14.06 1.33 10.58
CA VAL A 221 -14.49 -0.04 10.92
C VAL A 221 -14.50 -0.96 9.69
N LEU A 222 -15.03 -0.50 8.56
CA LEU A 222 -15.09 -1.30 7.32
C LEU A 222 -13.69 -1.64 6.79
N LEU A 223 -12.79 -0.66 6.77
CA LEU A 223 -11.46 -0.82 6.19
C LEU A 223 -10.50 -1.55 7.14
N GLU A 224 -10.50 -1.20 8.43
CA GLU A 224 -9.68 -1.85 9.46
C GLU A 224 -9.97 -3.35 9.57
N ASN A 225 -11.25 -3.74 9.47
CA ASN A 225 -11.66 -5.14 9.49
C ASN A 225 -11.75 -5.77 8.10
N MET A 226 -11.30 -5.05 7.06
CA MET A 226 -11.25 -5.52 5.67
C MET A 226 -12.56 -6.09 5.14
N LEU A 227 -13.70 -5.54 5.58
CA LEU A 227 -15.03 -5.99 5.17
C LEU A 227 -15.29 -5.76 3.67
N LEU A 228 -14.50 -4.88 3.03
CA LEU A 228 -14.56 -4.64 1.59
C LEU A 228 -13.69 -5.59 0.75
N ASN A 229 -12.99 -6.54 1.37
CA ASN A 229 -12.23 -7.56 0.63
C ASN A 229 -13.12 -8.45 -0.25
N ILE A 230 -14.41 -8.54 0.04
CA ILE A 230 -15.39 -9.16 -0.87
C ILE A 230 -15.42 -8.46 -2.25
N ILE A 231 -15.12 -7.17 -2.29
CA ILE A 231 -15.05 -6.36 -3.52
C ILE A 231 -13.66 -6.45 -4.13
N SER A 232 -12.60 -6.20 -3.36
CA SER A 232 -11.22 -6.12 -3.83
C SER A 232 -10.63 -7.49 -4.18
N ARG A 233 -10.99 -8.55 -3.45
CA ARG A 233 -10.44 -9.93 -3.57
C ARG A 233 -8.93 -9.91 -3.77
N PRO A 234 -8.17 -9.48 -2.76
CA PRO A 234 -6.72 -9.37 -2.85
C PRO A 234 -6.06 -10.76 -2.87
N HIS A 235 -4.88 -10.85 -3.45
CA HIS A 235 -4.02 -12.04 -3.43
C HIS A 235 -3.17 -12.13 -2.15
N PHE A 236 -2.92 -10.99 -1.50
CA PHE A 236 -2.24 -10.88 -0.21
C PHE A 236 -2.80 -9.70 0.59
N ILE A 237 -2.49 -9.67 1.87
CA ILE A 237 -2.85 -8.58 2.78
C ILE A 237 -1.57 -7.95 3.30
N ALA A 238 -1.52 -6.61 3.33
CA ALA A 238 -0.48 -5.86 4.03
C ALA A 238 -1.12 -5.12 5.21
N TYR A 239 -0.71 -5.46 6.45
CA TYR A 239 -1.38 -4.97 7.65
C TYR A 239 -0.40 -4.32 8.63
N GLU A 240 -0.86 -3.22 9.27
CA GLU A 240 -0.10 -2.47 10.28
C GLU A 240 0.22 -3.33 11.49
N ILE A 241 1.53 -3.54 11.79
CA ILE A 241 1.97 -4.42 12.88
C ILE A 241 1.50 -3.96 14.25
N ASN A 242 1.44 -2.65 14.49
CA ASN A 242 1.01 -2.08 15.78
C ASN A 242 -0.48 -2.34 16.10
N ASN A 243 -1.27 -2.69 15.08
CA ASN A 243 -2.68 -3.05 15.21
C ASN A 243 -2.95 -4.56 15.03
N LEU A 244 -1.89 -5.38 15.01
CA LEU A 244 -1.94 -6.80 14.71
C LEU A 244 -2.08 -7.65 15.99
N SER A 245 -3.30 -7.68 16.56
CA SER A 245 -3.59 -8.51 17.73
C SER A 245 -3.49 -10.03 17.43
N PRO A 246 -3.28 -10.90 18.46
CA PRO A 246 -3.28 -12.35 18.27
C PRO A 246 -4.55 -12.88 17.58
N GLY A 247 -5.71 -12.31 17.89
CA GLY A 247 -6.98 -12.69 17.26
C GLY A 247 -7.03 -12.33 15.77
N ARG A 248 -6.44 -11.19 15.38
CA ARG A 248 -6.32 -10.81 13.95
C ARG A 248 -5.35 -11.72 13.20
N LEU A 249 -4.20 -12.05 13.81
CA LEU A 249 -3.26 -13.01 13.22
C LEU A 249 -3.93 -14.35 12.93
N GLU A 250 -4.70 -14.87 13.87
CA GLU A 250 -5.43 -16.11 13.69
C GLU A 250 -6.51 -16.01 12.61
N MET A 251 -7.21 -14.87 12.54
CA MET A 251 -8.17 -14.59 11.47
C MET A 251 -7.50 -14.61 10.09
N PHE A 252 -6.34 -13.93 9.92
CA PHE A 252 -5.62 -13.89 8.65
C PHE A 252 -5.08 -15.25 8.24
N ARG A 253 -4.56 -16.03 9.18
CA ARG A 253 -4.15 -17.43 8.91
C ARG A 253 -5.31 -18.26 8.38
N LYS A 254 -6.51 -18.09 8.92
CA LYS A 254 -7.72 -18.80 8.42
C LYS A 254 -8.15 -18.38 7.03
N LEU A 255 -7.83 -17.13 6.60
CA LEU A 255 -8.10 -16.70 5.23
C LEU A 255 -7.19 -17.37 4.20
N GLY A 256 -6.02 -17.88 4.63
CA GLY A 256 -5.10 -18.62 3.77
C GLY A 256 -4.44 -17.77 2.68
N VAL A 257 -4.33 -16.44 2.89
CA VAL A 257 -3.62 -15.51 2.01
C VAL A 257 -2.34 -15.03 2.69
N PRO A 258 -1.26 -14.75 1.92
CA PRO A 258 -0.04 -14.19 2.49
C PRO A 258 -0.30 -12.90 3.25
N LEU A 259 0.34 -12.75 4.42
CA LEU A 259 0.28 -11.58 5.28
C LEU A 259 1.64 -10.88 5.31
N LEU A 260 1.67 -9.62 4.87
CA LEU A 260 2.83 -8.72 4.99
C LEU A 260 2.58 -7.76 6.16
N GLY A 261 3.59 -7.54 7.01
CA GLY A 261 3.50 -6.58 8.10
C GLY A 261 4.22 -5.27 7.78
N TRP A 262 3.60 -4.13 8.06
CA TRP A 262 4.19 -2.81 7.88
C TRP A 262 3.91 -1.91 9.10
N THR A 263 4.70 -0.93 9.42
CA THR A 263 6.08 -0.75 9.00
C THR A 263 6.98 -1.12 10.16
N VAL A 264 7.92 -2.00 9.94
CA VAL A 264 8.89 -2.42 10.95
C VAL A 264 10.01 -1.39 11.01
N LYS A 265 10.18 -0.75 12.17
CA LYS A 265 11.15 0.34 12.38
C LYS A 265 12.31 -0.05 13.27
N THR A 266 12.14 -1.08 14.11
CA THR A 266 13.12 -1.50 15.09
C THR A 266 13.51 -2.96 14.95
N ARG A 267 14.71 -3.30 15.44
CA ARG A 267 15.17 -4.70 15.51
C ARG A 267 14.25 -5.57 16.34
N ALA A 268 13.70 -5.03 17.42
CA ALA A 268 12.78 -5.75 18.32
C ALA A 268 11.48 -6.13 17.58
N GLU A 269 10.86 -5.20 16.86
CA GLU A 269 9.69 -5.47 16.02
C GLU A 269 10.00 -6.53 14.95
N TYR A 270 11.16 -6.42 14.29
CA TYR A 270 11.58 -7.40 13.30
C TYR A 270 11.67 -8.80 13.89
N GLU A 271 12.38 -8.97 15.01
CA GLU A 271 12.52 -10.26 15.70
C GLU A 271 11.18 -10.80 16.19
N GLU A 272 10.27 -9.91 16.62
CA GLU A 272 8.94 -10.29 17.08
C GLU A 272 8.06 -10.84 15.95
N TYR A 273 8.07 -10.23 14.76
CA TYR A 273 7.09 -10.53 13.70
C TYR A 273 7.62 -11.46 12.61
N LYS A 274 8.95 -11.58 12.40
CA LYS A 274 9.54 -12.37 11.31
C LYS A 274 9.11 -13.85 11.26
N ALA A 275 8.73 -14.43 12.41
CA ALA A 275 8.24 -15.81 12.50
C ALA A 275 6.72 -15.92 12.59
N LYS A 276 6.01 -14.80 12.69
CA LYS A 276 4.56 -14.77 12.90
C LYS A 276 3.78 -14.56 11.60
N ILE A 277 4.40 -13.91 10.61
CA ILE A 277 3.78 -13.51 9.33
C ILE A 277 4.72 -13.83 8.17
N ASP A 278 4.20 -13.75 6.94
CA ASP A 278 4.91 -14.25 5.76
C ASP A 278 6.06 -13.35 5.31
N ASN A 279 5.95 -12.02 5.46
CA ASN A 279 7.04 -11.09 5.21
C ASN A 279 6.81 -9.74 5.90
N LEU A 280 7.85 -8.89 5.90
CA LEU A 280 7.87 -7.59 6.56
C LEU A 280 8.28 -6.48 5.59
N ILE A 281 7.55 -5.36 5.63
CA ILE A 281 7.93 -4.10 5.02
C ILE A 281 8.71 -3.31 6.07
N VAL A 282 9.98 -3.07 5.80
CA VAL A 282 10.96 -2.67 6.82
C VAL A 282 11.59 -1.32 6.46
N ASP A 283 11.70 -0.48 7.46
CA ASP A 283 12.30 0.86 7.39
C ASP A 283 13.80 0.85 7.77
N ALA A 284 14.28 1.87 8.41
CA ALA A 284 15.68 2.13 8.73
C ALA A 284 16.49 0.94 9.30
N VAL A 285 15.85 0.00 10.00
CA VAL A 285 16.50 -1.20 10.55
C VAL A 285 17.12 -2.13 9.50
N LEU A 286 16.74 -2.00 8.23
CA LEU A 286 17.35 -2.75 7.11
C LEU A 286 18.86 -2.55 6.97
N ARG A 287 19.40 -1.48 7.51
CA ARG A 287 20.84 -1.19 7.48
C ARG A 287 21.63 -2.02 8.49
N GLU A 288 20.92 -2.50 9.51
CA GLU A 288 21.49 -3.30 10.61
C GLU A 288 21.29 -4.81 10.38
N LEU A 289 20.44 -5.19 9.39
CA LEU A 289 20.16 -6.57 8.98
C LEU A 289 21.04 -6.99 7.80
#